data_c87f8c35e443b5f90c4f90b867fb5640
#
_entry.id   c87f8c35e443b5f90c4f90b867fb5640
#
_cell.length_a   1.000
_cell.length_b   1.000
_cell.length_c   1.000
_cell.angle_alpha   90.00
_cell.angle_beta   90.00
_cell.angle_gamma   90.00
#
_symmetry.space_group_name_H-M   'P 1'
#
loop_
_entity.id
_entity.type
_entity.pdbx_description
1 polymer ?
#
loop_
_entity_poly.entity_id
_entity_poly.type
_entity_poly.pdbx_seq_one_letter_code
_entity_poly.pdbx_strand_id
1 'polypeptide(L)'
;MHINVIGAGLAGCEAAMQIASRGIKVHLYEMKPNKKTPAHHTEKYAELVCSNSLKAMRVESAAGLLKEEMRRLDSFLMKCADACKVPAGGALAVDRDIFSSLATEGIKSCELIEVYEEEVCEIPKDEITVVASGPLTSEPLAEYIREMFGSSLSFFDAAAPIVTAESIDMEYAFCASRYDKGDGDDYINCPMNKEEYETFYNALISAERAPLHDCDVSNPKVYEGCMPVEVMAQRGEGTLRFGPMKPVGLVNPKTGHRPWAVLQLRKENKAGNMYNLVGFQTNLKFPEQKRVFSLIPALHNADFVRYGVMHRNTFLDSPRILNSDFSVKDNHTLFFAGQITGVEGYMESAASGIMAGINACRVAEGKSTITLPNDTMIGALSAYISDSSVKKFQPMGANFGVLPELENRPRDKKERGAAYSARALKSLDNYLKDI
;
A
#
# COMPACT_ATOMS: atom_id res chain seq x y z
N MET A 1 -22.16 -17.36 -18.16
CA MET A 1 -21.76 -15.93 -17.98
C MET A 1 -20.59 -15.90 -17.03
N HIS A 2 -19.54 -15.16 -17.36
CA HIS A 2 -18.35 -14.93 -16.52
C HIS A 2 -17.99 -13.45 -16.53
N ILE A 3 -17.15 -13.06 -15.60
CA ILE A 3 -16.56 -11.73 -15.54
C ILE A 3 -15.04 -11.90 -15.56
N ASN A 4 -14.36 -11.11 -16.40
CA ASN A 4 -12.90 -11.11 -16.48
C ASN A 4 -12.30 -10.22 -15.39
N VAL A 5 -11.22 -10.70 -14.75
CA VAL A 5 -10.39 -9.93 -13.82
C VAL A 5 -8.96 -10.02 -14.30
N ILE A 6 -8.30 -8.88 -14.57
CA ILE A 6 -6.94 -8.82 -15.08
C ILE A 6 -6.01 -8.39 -13.97
N GLY A 7 -5.14 -9.30 -13.51
CA GLY A 7 -4.18 -9.14 -12.43
C GLY A 7 -4.66 -9.75 -11.11
N ALA A 8 -3.85 -10.64 -10.52
CA ALA A 8 -4.09 -11.26 -9.21
C ALA A 8 -3.32 -10.53 -8.07
N GLY A 9 -3.23 -9.19 -8.15
CA GLY A 9 -2.80 -8.33 -7.06
C GLY A 9 -3.88 -8.19 -5.99
N LEU A 10 -3.70 -7.24 -5.04
CA LEU A 10 -4.65 -7.00 -3.96
C LEU A 10 -6.06 -6.68 -4.47
N ALA A 11 -6.17 -5.77 -5.43
CA ALA A 11 -7.47 -5.38 -5.98
C ALA A 11 -8.13 -6.50 -6.77
N GLY A 12 -7.36 -7.25 -7.58
CA GLY A 12 -7.90 -8.34 -8.38
C GLY A 12 -8.35 -9.52 -7.54
N CYS A 13 -7.61 -9.89 -6.48
CA CYS A 13 -8.04 -10.92 -5.54
C CYS A 13 -9.36 -10.55 -4.85
N GLU A 14 -9.50 -9.30 -4.39
CA GLU A 14 -10.77 -8.85 -3.80
C GLU A 14 -11.90 -8.85 -4.83
N ALA A 15 -11.67 -8.31 -6.03
CA ALA A 15 -12.70 -8.29 -7.07
C ALA A 15 -13.15 -9.71 -7.44
N ALA A 16 -12.21 -10.63 -7.65
CA ALA A 16 -12.50 -12.03 -7.98
C ALA A 16 -13.33 -12.72 -6.88
N MET A 17 -12.94 -12.54 -5.60
CA MET A 17 -13.68 -13.13 -4.48
C MET A 17 -15.06 -12.49 -4.29
N GLN A 18 -15.21 -11.19 -4.49
CA GLN A 18 -16.51 -10.50 -4.44
C GLN A 18 -17.45 -10.98 -5.54
N ILE A 19 -16.91 -11.24 -6.74
CA ILE A 19 -17.69 -11.77 -7.87
C ILE A 19 -18.09 -13.23 -7.58
N ALA A 20 -17.13 -14.06 -7.19
CA ALA A 20 -17.38 -15.49 -6.93
C ALA A 20 -18.37 -15.70 -5.76
N SER A 21 -18.29 -14.90 -4.69
CA SER A 21 -19.21 -14.97 -3.55
C SER A 21 -20.67 -14.65 -3.93
N ARG A 22 -20.88 -13.99 -5.06
CA ARG A 22 -22.20 -13.71 -5.64
C ARG A 22 -22.66 -14.73 -6.67
N GLY A 23 -21.93 -15.86 -6.81
CA GLY A 23 -22.29 -16.99 -7.65
C GLY A 23 -21.97 -16.79 -9.15
N ILE A 24 -21.18 -15.78 -9.50
CA ILE A 24 -20.76 -15.52 -10.89
C ILE A 24 -19.36 -16.11 -11.12
N LYS A 25 -19.17 -16.79 -12.25
CA LYS A 25 -17.85 -17.31 -12.65
C LYS A 25 -16.88 -16.16 -12.94
N VAL A 26 -15.60 -16.38 -12.58
CA VAL A 26 -14.50 -15.43 -12.80
C VAL A 26 -13.45 -16.07 -13.67
N HIS A 27 -13.02 -15.37 -14.71
CA HIS A 27 -11.79 -15.65 -15.43
C HIS A 27 -10.71 -14.68 -14.90
N LEU A 28 -9.80 -15.18 -14.08
CA LEU A 28 -8.73 -14.39 -13.47
C LEU A 28 -7.44 -14.58 -14.26
N TYR A 29 -6.93 -13.52 -14.86
CA TYR A 29 -5.71 -13.51 -15.63
C TYR A 29 -4.56 -12.98 -14.77
N GLU A 30 -3.48 -13.73 -14.66
CA GLU A 30 -2.27 -13.35 -13.96
C GLU A 30 -1.03 -13.74 -14.77
N MET A 31 -0.13 -12.80 -15.01
CA MET A 31 1.06 -13.05 -15.82
C MET A 31 2.11 -13.92 -15.13
N LYS A 32 2.08 -14.02 -13.80
CA LYS A 32 2.93 -14.97 -13.05
C LYS A 32 2.38 -16.40 -13.20
N PRO A 33 3.25 -17.41 -13.22
CA PRO A 33 4.71 -17.37 -13.03
C PRO A 33 5.51 -17.00 -14.29
N ASN A 34 4.84 -16.93 -15.47
CA ASN A 34 5.51 -16.80 -16.76
C ASN A 34 6.28 -15.46 -16.91
N LYS A 35 5.73 -14.39 -16.33
CA LYS A 35 6.34 -13.05 -16.34
C LYS A 35 6.22 -12.41 -14.96
N LYS A 36 7.32 -11.81 -14.48
CA LYS A 36 7.36 -11.06 -13.21
C LYS A 36 7.78 -9.61 -13.47
N THR A 37 7.27 -8.69 -12.68
CA THR A 37 7.81 -7.32 -12.67
C THR A 37 9.08 -7.26 -11.83
N PRO A 38 9.89 -6.20 -11.92
CA PRO A 38 11.10 -6.05 -11.09
C PRO A 38 10.83 -6.04 -9.58
N ALA A 39 9.60 -5.72 -9.15
CA ALA A 39 9.24 -5.67 -7.73
C ALA A 39 8.72 -6.99 -7.17
N HIS A 40 8.22 -7.90 -8.01
CA HIS A 40 7.69 -9.18 -7.58
C HIS A 40 8.77 -10.24 -7.45
N HIS A 41 8.79 -10.95 -6.32
CA HIS A 41 9.78 -11.98 -5.99
C HIS A 41 9.20 -13.38 -5.97
N THR A 42 7.87 -13.50 -5.73
CA THR A 42 7.18 -14.79 -5.63
C THR A 42 6.21 -15.00 -6.78
N GLU A 43 5.68 -16.22 -6.89
CA GLU A 43 4.62 -16.57 -7.85
C GLU A 43 3.22 -16.41 -7.22
N LYS A 44 3.18 -16.09 -5.90
CA LYS A 44 1.95 -15.97 -5.13
C LYS A 44 1.18 -14.70 -5.51
N TYR A 45 -0.13 -14.74 -5.27
CA TYR A 45 -1.03 -13.61 -5.49
C TYR A 45 -0.99 -12.63 -4.31
N ALA A 46 -1.50 -11.42 -4.51
CA ALA A 46 -1.56 -10.35 -3.50
C ALA A 46 -0.20 -10.08 -2.81
N GLU A 47 0.92 -10.19 -3.52
CA GLU A 47 2.26 -9.95 -2.97
C GLU A 47 2.42 -8.49 -2.50
N LEU A 48 2.88 -8.32 -1.25
CA LEU A 48 3.18 -7.00 -0.69
C LEU A 48 4.61 -6.59 -1.05
N VAL A 49 4.77 -5.76 -2.06
CA VAL A 49 6.08 -5.48 -2.69
C VAL A 49 6.96 -4.48 -1.92
N CYS A 50 6.40 -3.48 -1.22
CA CYS A 50 7.20 -2.42 -0.59
C CYS A 50 7.30 -2.52 0.94
N SER A 51 6.25 -2.97 1.62
CA SER A 51 6.17 -3.04 3.08
C SER A 51 5.20 -4.14 3.50
N ASN A 52 5.40 -4.73 4.70
CA ASN A 52 4.44 -5.65 5.30
C ASN A 52 3.39 -4.94 6.16
N SER A 53 3.41 -3.61 6.22
CA SER A 53 2.46 -2.83 7.00
C SER A 53 1.25 -2.43 6.19
N LEU A 54 0.08 -2.72 6.73
CA LEU A 54 -1.22 -2.29 6.22
C LEU A 54 -1.70 -1.02 6.95
N LYS A 55 -0.77 -0.19 7.45
CA LYS A 55 -1.03 1.07 8.18
C LYS A 55 -1.75 0.87 9.53
N ALA A 56 -2.23 1.95 10.15
CA ALA A 56 -2.84 1.93 11.48
C ALA A 56 -4.08 1.02 11.57
N MET A 57 -4.24 0.33 12.71
CA MET A 57 -5.32 -0.63 12.95
C MET A 57 -6.53 0.00 13.67
N ARG A 58 -6.29 1.00 14.52
CA ARG A 58 -7.35 1.64 15.33
C ARG A 58 -8.35 2.38 14.44
N VAL A 59 -9.63 2.23 14.73
CA VAL A 59 -10.74 2.77 13.93
C VAL A 59 -10.74 4.31 13.91
N GLU A 60 -10.23 4.98 14.96
CA GLU A 60 -10.10 6.45 15.02
C GLU A 60 -9.02 7.01 14.09
N SER A 61 -8.40 6.20 13.28
CA SER A 61 -7.52 6.59 12.19
C SER A 61 -8.18 6.32 10.83
N ALA A 62 -7.88 7.13 9.83
CA ALA A 62 -8.45 6.96 8.49
C ALA A 62 -8.16 5.57 7.89
N ALA A 63 -6.94 5.07 8.04
CA ALA A 63 -6.57 3.73 7.58
C ALA A 63 -7.26 2.61 8.40
N GLY A 64 -7.55 2.83 9.67
CA GLY A 64 -8.32 1.88 10.49
C GLY A 64 -9.79 1.89 10.14
N LEU A 65 -10.36 3.07 9.90
CA LEU A 65 -11.73 3.22 9.40
C LEU A 65 -11.93 2.48 8.08
N LEU A 66 -11.03 2.69 7.10
CA LEU A 66 -11.07 1.99 5.82
C LEU A 66 -11.12 0.46 6.00
N LYS A 67 -10.26 -0.10 6.87
CA LYS A 67 -10.25 -1.54 7.14
C LYS A 67 -11.53 -2.04 7.80
N GLU A 68 -12.14 -1.23 8.66
CA GLU A 68 -13.41 -1.58 9.28
C GLU A 68 -14.56 -1.55 8.26
N GLU A 69 -14.57 -0.58 7.35
CA GLU A 69 -15.51 -0.56 6.23
C GLU A 69 -15.34 -1.79 5.32
N MET A 70 -14.10 -2.17 5.00
CA MET A 70 -13.80 -3.39 4.23
C MET A 70 -14.30 -4.66 4.94
N ARG A 71 -14.14 -4.77 6.27
CA ARG A 71 -14.69 -5.92 7.03
C ARG A 71 -16.20 -6.01 6.91
N ARG A 72 -16.92 -4.89 6.96
CA ARG A 72 -18.36 -4.83 6.78
C ARG A 72 -18.82 -5.21 5.38
N LEU A 73 -17.93 -5.04 4.38
CA LEU A 73 -18.12 -5.49 3.01
C LEU A 73 -17.61 -6.92 2.76
N ASP A 74 -17.31 -7.66 3.82
CA ASP A 74 -16.83 -9.05 3.79
C ASP A 74 -15.52 -9.25 3.00
N SER A 75 -14.55 -8.32 3.16
CA SER A 75 -13.24 -8.37 2.50
C SER A 75 -12.52 -9.69 2.75
N PHE A 76 -12.15 -10.36 1.67
CA PHE A 76 -11.34 -11.58 1.70
C PHE A 76 -9.93 -11.33 2.22
N LEU A 77 -9.26 -10.29 1.73
CA LEU A 77 -7.89 -9.97 2.13
C LEU A 77 -7.79 -9.47 3.59
N MET A 78 -8.84 -8.86 4.13
CA MET A 78 -8.86 -8.56 5.56
C MET A 78 -8.89 -9.83 6.42
N LYS A 79 -9.60 -10.89 6.00
CA LYS A 79 -9.56 -12.20 6.66
C LYS A 79 -8.16 -12.81 6.60
N CYS A 80 -7.48 -12.76 5.44
CA CYS A 80 -6.10 -13.19 5.29
C CYS A 80 -5.14 -12.40 6.21
N ALA A 81 -5.29 -11.07 6.25
CA ALA A 81 -4.45 -10.20 7.08
C ALA A 81 -4.63 -10.49 8.57
N ASP A 82 -5.88 -10.66 9.01
CA ASP A 82 -6.18 -10.96 10.42
C ASP A 82 -5.60 -12.32 10.86
N ALA A 83 -5.49 -13.30 9.96
CA ALA A 83 -4.93 -14.63 10.24
C ALA A 83 -3.39 -14.65 10.34
N CYS A 84 -2.68 -13.67 9.78
CA CYS A 84 -1.22 -13.68 9.69
C CYS A 84 -0.54 -12.42 10.29
N LYS A 85 -1.17 -11.80 11.28
CA LYS A 85 -0.63 -10.62 11.97
C LYS A 85 0.73 -10.89 12.60
N VAL A 86 1.59 -9.86 12.55
CA VAL A 86 2.84 -9.79 13.31
C VAL A 86 2.84 -8.54 14.20
N PRO A 87 3.54 -8.53 15.34
CA PRO A 87 3.60 -7.39 16.25
C PRO A 87 4.12 -6.14 15.54
N ALA A 88 3.39 -5.02 15.65
CA ALA A 88 3.76 -3.74 15.03
C ALA A 88 3.11 -2.53 15.75
N GLY A 89 2.99 -2.58 17.06
CA GLY A 89 2.39 -1.52 17.87
C GLY A 89 0.94 -1.22 17.45
N GLY A 90 0.66 0.02 17.08
CA GLY A 90 -0.68 0.42 16.61
C GLY A 90 -0.97 0.20 15.12
N ALA A 91 -0.05 -0.45 14.38
CA ALA A 91 -0.23 -0.79 12.97
C ALA A 91 -0.67 -2.25 12.80
N LEU A 92 -1.39 -2.53 11.72
CA LEU A 92 -1.58 -3.88 11.22
C LEU A 92 -0.38 -4.20 10.32
N ALA A 93 0.50 -5.07 10.77
CA ALA A 93 1.53 -5.67 9.93
C ALA A 93 1.26 -7.18 9.81
N VAL A 94 1.70 -7.77 8.72
CA VAL A 94 1.46 -9.19 8.40
C VAL A 94 2.76 -9.90 8.04
N ASP A 95 2.78 -11.20 8.24
CA ASP A 95 3.78 -12.07 7.61
C ASP A 95 3.49 -12.13 6.12
N ARG A 96 4.39 -11.59 5.27
CA ARG A 96 4.16 -11.46 3.83
C ARG A 96 3.94 -12.79 3.14
N ASP A 97 4.75 -13.79 3.53
CA ASP A 97 4.73 -15.10 2.87
C ASP A 97 3.45 -15.85 3.21
N ILE A 98 3.01 -15.78 4.48
CA ILE A 98 1.76 -16.38 4.93
C ILE A 98 0.58 -15.63 4.30
N PHE A 99 0.60 -14.29 4.27
CA PHE A 99 -0.46 -13.49 3.66
C PHE A 99 -0.69 -13.84 2.19
N SER A 100 0.40 -13.85 1.40
CA SER A 100 0.32 -14.18 -0.02
C SER A 100 -0.07 -15.65 -0.25
N SER A 101 0.35 -16.57 0.62
CA SER A 101 -0.07 -17.97 0.57
C SER A 101 -1.56 -18.12 0.80
N LEU A 102 -2.10 -17.51 1.86
CA LEU A 102 -3.54 -17.53 2.16
C LEU A 102 -4.38 -16.92 1.02
N ALA A 103 -3.92 -15.82 0.45
CA ALA A 103 -4.59 -15.21 -0.69
C ALA A 103 -4.58 -16.14 -1.92
N THR A 104 -3.44 -16.75 -2.22
CA THR A 104 -3.29 -17.67 -3.36
C THR A 104 -4.15 -18.94 -3.18
N GLU A 105 -4.09 -19.53 -2.00
CA GLU A 105 -4.88 -20.74 -1.68
C GLU A 105 -6.38 -20.46 -1.73
N GLY A 106 -6.82 -19.32 -1.18
CA GLY A 106 -8.23 -18.95 -1.22
C GLY A 106 -8.76 -18.74 -2.64
N ILE A 107 -7.98 -18.09 -3.51
CA ILE A 107 -8.35 -17.91 -4.92
C ILE A 107 -8.36 -19.27 -5.65
N LYS A 108 -7.29 -20.08 -5.52
CA LYS A 108 -7.17 -21.36 -6.25
C LYS A 108 -8.15 -22.43 -5.75
N SER A 109 -8.62 -22.33 -4.53
CA SER A 109 -9.63 -23.26 -3.98
C SER A 109 -11.07 -22.90 -4.30
N CYS A 110 -11.33 -21.71 -4.87
CA CYS A 110 -12.68 -21.28 -5.24
C CYS A 110 -13.09 -21.86 -6.58
N GLU A 111 -14.07 -22.78 -6.59
CA GLU A 111 -14.55 -23.45 -7.80
C GLU A 111 -15.12 -22.50 -8.88
N LEU A 112 -15.51 -21.28 -8.49
CA LEU A 112 -16.03 -20.27 -9.43
C LEU A 112 -14.93 -19.39 -10.04
N ILE A 113 -13.67 -19.55 -9.62
CA ILE A 113 -12.55 -18.77 -10.15
C ILE A 113 -11.65 -19.67 -10.99
N GLU A 114 -11.64 -19.43 -12.29
CA GLU A 114 -10.71 -20.07 -13.21
C GLU A 114 -9.53 -19.15 -13.48
N VAL A 115 -8.32 -19.65 -13.19
CA VAL A 115 -7.09 -18.86 -13.31
C VAL A 115 -6.36 -19.17 -14.60
N TYR A 116 -6.05 -18.12 -15.37
CA TYR A 116 -5.25 -18.15 -16.58
C TYR A 116 -3.89 -17.52 -16.29
N GLU A 117 -2.83 -18.33 -16.31
CA GLU A 117 -1.45 -17.91 -16.07
C GLU A 117 -0.84 -17.31 -17.37
N GLU A 118 -1.35 -16.16 -17.78
CA GLU A 118 -0.95 -15.49 -19.02
C GLU A 118 -0.96 -13.96 -18.89
N GLU A 119 -0.14 -13.31 -19.72
CA GLU A 119 -0.11 -11.86 -19.84
C GLU A 119 -1.23 -11.39 -20.77
N VAL A 120 -2.13 -10.57 -20.25
CA VAL A 120 -3.12 -9.88 -21.06
C VAL A 120 -2.51 -8.62 -21.64
N CYS A 121 -2.47 -8.50 -22.97
CA CYS A 121 -1.95 -7.33 -23.67
C CYS A 121 -3.04 -6.39 -24.17
N GLU A 122 -4.27 -6.89 -24.36
CA GLU A 122 -5.43 -6.14 -24.83
C GLU A 122 -6.65 -6.48 -23.94
N ILE A 123 -7.46 -5.48 -23.63
CA ILE A 123 -8.66 -5.68 -22.81
C ILE A 123 -9.76 -6.31 -23.69
N PRO A 124 -10.41 -7.41 -23.24
CA PRO A 124 -11.52 -8.03 -23.97
C PRO A 124 -12.62 -7.02 -24.28
N LYS A 125 -13.08 -7.00 -25.53
CA LYS A 125 -14.17 -6.14 -25.98
C LYS A 125 -15.51 -6.82 -25.72
N ASP A 126 -16.52 -6.03 -25.41
CA ASP A 126 -17.91 -6.49 -25.23
C ASP A 126 -18.11 -7.50 -24.07
N GLU A 127 -17.13 -7.61 -23.17
CA GLU A 127 -17.20 -8.44 -21.98
C GLU A 127 -17.05 -7.59 -20.70
N ILE A 128 -17.71 -8.01 -19.63
CA ILE A 128 -17.55 -7.34 -18.34
C ILE A 128 -16.15 -7.66 -17.81
N THR A 129 -15.34 -6.62 -17.65
CA THR A 129 -13.93 -6.76 -17.30
C THR A 129 -13.54 -5.79 -16.18
N VAL A 130 -12.83 -6.31 -15.16
CA VAL A 130 -12.19 -5.53 -14.12
C VAL A 130 -10.67 -5.55 -14.34
N VAL A 131 -10.08 -4.41 -14.69
CA VAL A 131 -8.64 -4.26 -14.85
C VAL A 131 -8.04 -3.88 -13.49
N ALA A 132 -7.33 -4.82 -12.88
CA ALA A 132 -6.70 -4.71 -11.57
C ALA A 132 -5.19 -5.00 -11.64
N SER A 133 -4.56 -4.64 -12.77
CA SER A 133 -3.15 -4.91 -13.08
C SER A 133 -2.15 -4.14 -12.20
N GLY A 134 -2.64 -3.16 -11.42
CA GLY A 134 -1.87 -2.42 -10.44
C GLY A 134 -0.89 -1.39 -11.04
N PRO A 135 0.03 -0.88 -10.21
CA PRO A 135 0.94 0.20 -10.63
C PRO A 135 2.06 -0.27 -11.55
N LEU A 136 2.33 -1.57 -11.55
CA LEU A 136 3.37 -2.23 -12.35
C LEU A 136 2.74 -3.02 -13.51
N THR A 137 1.71 -2.44 -14.12
CA THR A 137 1.07 -2.96 -15.34
C THR A 137 2.13 -3.24 -16.40
N SER A 138 2.02 -4.38 -17.09
CA SER A 138 2.96 -4.76 -18.14
C SER A 138 2.96 -3.75 -19.28
N GLU A 139 4.11 -3.57 -19.95
CA GLU A 139 4.25 -2.54 -20.98
C GLU A 139 3.23 -2.68 -22.12
N PRO A 140 2.93 -3.89 -22.65
CA PRO A 140 1.92 -4.05 -23.70
C PRO A 140 0.53 -3.59 -23.26
N LEU A 141 0.09 -3.99 -22.05
CA LEU A 141 -1.21 -3.57 -21.52
C LEU A 141 -1.22 -2.06 -21.18
N ALA A 142 -0.13 -1.53 -20.66
CA ALA A 142 -0.01 -0.09 -20.38
C ALA A 142 -0.08 0.76 -21.65
N GLU A 143 0.52 0.28 -22.75
CA GLU A 143 0.44 0.92 -24.06
C GLU A 143 -1.00 0.88 -24.60
N TYR A 144 -1.65 -0.28 -24.56
CA TYR A 144 -3.04 -0.43 -24.96
C TYR A 144 -3.98 0.52 -24.18
N ILE A 145 -3.78 0.63 -22.86
CA ILE A 145 -4.55 1.57 -22.02
C ILE A 145 -4.25 3.03 -22.40
N ARG A 146 -2.99 3.35 -22.72
CA ARG A 146 -2.58 4.69 -23.16
C ARG A 146 -3.21 5.07 -24.49
N GLU A 147 -3.27 4.15 -25.44
CA GLU A 147 -3.95 4.34 -26.73
C GLU A 147 -5.47 4.54 -26.55
N MET A 148 -6.08 3.77 -25.65
CA MET A 148 -7.52 3.85 -25.39
C MET A 148 -7.93 5.20 -24.77
N PHE A 149 -7.13 5.77 -23.85
CA PHE A 149 -7.50 6.97 -23.09
C PHE A 149 -6.66 8.21 -23.39
N GLY A 150 -5.69 8.11 -24.29
CA GLY A 150 -4.87 9.23 -24.74
C GLY A 150 -3.82 9.73 -23.73
N SER A 151 -3.82 9.25 -22.48
CA SER A 151 -2.80 9.61 -21.49
C SER A 151 -2.76 8.65 -20.31
N SER A 152 -1.56 8.39 -19.80
CA SER A 152 -1.33 7.81 -18.47
C SER A 152 -0.39 8.72 -17.67
N LEU A 153 -0.59 8.78 -16.37
CA LEU A 153 0.29 9.50 -15.46
C LEU A 153 1.24 8.50 -14.79
N SER A 154 2.40 8.96 -14.35
CA SER A 154 3.35 8.12 -13.64
C SER A 154 3.97 8.85 -12.45
N PHE A 155 4.32 8.09 -11.42
CA PHE A 155 5.13 8.53 -10.29
C PHE A 155 6.10 7.42 -9.87
N PHE A 156 7.09 7.75 -9.05
CA PHE A 156 8.06 6.79 -8.53
C PHE A 156 7.74 6.43 -7.09
N ASP A 157 7.85 5.14 -6.78
CA ASP A 157 7.73 4.57 -5.45
C ASP A 157 8.99 3.76 -5.11
N ALA A 158 9.35 3.68 -3.84
CA ALA A 158 10.54 2.99 -3.39
C ALA A 158 10.25 2.00 -2.27
N ALA A 159 10.95 0.85 -2.29
CA ALA A 159 10.92 -0.15 -1.24
C ALA A 159 12.05 0.08 -0.22
N ALA A 160 11.82 -0.35 1.03
CA ALA A 160 12.83 -0.33 2.09
C ALA A 160 13.58 -1.66 2.17
N PRO A 161 14.86 -1.65 2.61
CA PRO A 161 15.65 -2.86 2.81
C PRO A 161 15.16 -3.73 3.96
N ILE A 162 15.53 -5.02 3.90
CA ILE A 162 15.28 -6.03 4.94
C ILE A 162 16.62 -6.66 5.34
N VAL A 163 16.83 -6.82 6.65
CA VAL A 163 18.01 -7.45 7.25
C VAL A 163 17.65 -8.69 8.05
N THR A 164 18.60 -9.62 8.23
CA THR A 164 18.42 -10.77 9.12
C THR A 164 18.49 -10.34 10.59
N ALA A 165 17.71 -11.01 11.44
CA ALA A 165 17.70 -10.72 12.88
C ALA A 165 19.05 -10.97 13.54
N GLU A 166 19.74 -12.03 13.15
CA GLU A 166 21.03 -12.46 13.70
C GLU A 166 22.19 -11.47 13.40
N SER A 167 22.02 -10.66 12.35
CA SER A 167 23.00 -9.65 11.94
C SER A 167 22.83 -8.30 12.64
N ILE A 168 21.75 -8.13 13.43
CA ILE A 168 21.48 -6.91 14.20
C ILE A 168 22.29 -6.97 15.51
N ASP A 169 23.14 -5.98 15.72
CA ASP A 169 23.90 -5.90 16.96
C ASP A 169 23.05 -5.32 18.11
N MET A 170 22.56 -6.23 18.95
CA MET A 170 21.73 -5.88 20.10
C MET A 170 22.48 -5.14 21.23
N GLU A 171 23.84 -5.06 21.17
CA GLU A 171 24.58 -4.19 22.09
C GLU A 171 24.32 -2.71 21.80
N TYR A 172 24.03 -2.37 20.55
CA TYR A 172 23.69 -1.01 20.09
C TYR A 172 22.20 -0.81 19.86
N ALA A 173 21.35 -1.76 20.18
CA ALA A 173 19.91 -1.69 19.98
C ALA A 173 19.13 -1.99 21.27
N PHE A 174 17.82 -1.69 21.24
CA PHE A 174 16.89 -2.06 22.32
C PHE A 174 15.48 -2.27 21.76
N CYS A 175 14.70 -3.16 22.41
CA CYS A 175 13.30 -3.39 22.06
C CYS A 175 12.40 -2.40 22.77
N ALA A 176 11.55 -1.70 22.05
CA ALA A 176 10.50 -0.83 22.60
C ALA A 176 9.51 -0.39 21.53
N SER A 177 8.30 -0.12 21.94
CA SER A 177 7.28 0.58 21.12
C SER A 177 7.16 2.03 21.55
N ARG A 178 6.92 2.94 20.59
CA ARG A 178 6.74 4.36 20.91
C ARG A 178 5.51 4.57 21.79
N TYR A 179 5.69 5.29 22.88
CA TYR A 179 4.64 5.59 23.87
C TYR A 179 3.97 4.32 24.44
N ASP A 180 4.76 3.25 24.61
CA ASP A 180 4.34 1.94 25.15
C ASP A 180 3.08 1.37 24.50
N LYS A 181 2.94 1.56 23.17
CA LYS A 181 1.83 1.03 22.39
C LYS A 181 2.09 -0.41 21.99
N GLY A 182 1.02 -1.22 21.87
CA GLY A 182 1.12 -2.65 21.59
C GLY A 182 1.61 -3.41 22.79
N ASP A 183 2.45 -4.43 22.56
CA ASP A 183 3.03 -5.26 23.63
C ASP A 183 4.25 -4.60 24.31
N GLY A 184 4.64 -3.39 23.86
CA GLY A 184 5.72 -2.59 24.45
C GLY A 184 7.09 -2.81 23.82
N ASP A 185 7.33 -3.93 23.13
CA ASP A 185 8.62 -4.34 22.56
C ASP A 185 8.56 -4.70 21.05
N ASP A 186 7.54 -4.24 20.35
CA ASP A 186 7.26 -4.65 18.96
C ASP A 186 8.33 -4.26 17.93
N TYR A 187 9.19 -3.29 18.28
CA TYR A 187 10.25 -2.77 17.40
C TYR A 187 11.61 -2.93 18.01
N ILE A 188 12.61 -3.29 17.21
CA ILE A 188 14.02 -3.06 17.56
C ILE A 188 14.35 -1.62 17.18
N ASN A 189 14.89 -0.87 18.14
CA ASN A 189 15.30 0.52 17.97
C ASN A 189 16.82 0.61 17.91
N CYS A 190 17.33 1.22 16.83
CA CYS A 190 18.75 1.45 16.58
C CYS A 190 19.04 2.94 16.86
N PRO A 191 19.44 3.31 18.10
CA PRO A 191 19.72 4.67 18.47
C PRO A 191 21.04 5.16 17.87
N MET A 192 21.12 6.45 17.65
CA MET A 192 22.36 7.15 17.30
C MET A 192 22.52 8.39 18.19
N ASN A 193 23.76 8.70 18.55
CA ASN A 193 24.16 9.98 19.10
C ASN A 193 24.26 11.01 17.95
N LYS A 194 24.68 12.25 18.28
CA LYS A 194 24.75 13.33 17.30
C LYS A 194 25.84 13.07 16.24
N GLU A 195 27.01 12.65 16.64
CA GLU A 195 28.18 12.44 15.77
C GLU A 195 27.94 11.26 14.82
N GLU A 196 27.35 10.16 15.30
CA GLU A 196 26.95 9.00 14.52
C GLU A 196 25.90 9.39 13.47
N TYR A 197 24.91 10.21 13.87
CA TYR A 197 23.89 10.69 12.96
C TYR A 197 24.45 11.61 11.87
N GLU A 198 25.32 12.56 12.22
CA GLU A 198 25.97 13.48 11.27
C GLU A 198 26.83 12.69 10.25
N THR A 199 27.57 11.69 10.71
CA THR A 199 28.34 10.78 9.85
C THR A 199 27.45 10.03 8.89
N PHE A 200 26.38 9.42 9.39
CA PHE A 200 25.38 8.74 8.58
C PHE A 200 24.70 9.69 7.59
N TYR A 201 24.26 10.86 8.04
CA TYR A 201 23.57 11.84 7.20
C TYR A 201 24.45 12.31 6.03
N ASN A 202 25.71 12.64 6.30
CA ASN A 202 26.64 13.10 5.26
C ASN A 202 26.93 11.99 4.23
N ALA A 203 27.08 10.75 4.69
CA ALA A 203 27.24 9.60 3.80
C ALA A 203 25.98 9.36 2.95
N LEU A 204 24.77 9.54 3.52
CA LEU A 204 23.50 9.34 2.84
C LEU A 204 23.27 10.36 1.72
N ILE A 205 23.52 11.65 1.99
CA ILE A 205 23.30 12.70 0.97
C ILE A 205 24.30 12.67 -0.16
N SER A 206 25.49 12.10 0.07
CA SER A 206 26.56 11.96 -0.93
C SER A 206 26.57 10.60 -1.66
N ALA A 207 25.69 9.67 -1.26
CA ALA A 207 25.66 8.33 -1.80
C ALA A 207 25.17 8.29 -3.26
N GLU A 208 25.73 7.35 -4.04
CA GLU A 208 25.32 7.14 -5.43
C GLU A 208 23.92 6.50 -5.52
N ARG A 209 23.11 7.05 -6.41
CA ARG A 209 21.77 6.53 -6.70
C ARG A 209 21.79 5.61 -7.92
N ALA A 210 20.85 4.66 -7.91
CA ALA A 210 20.61 3.86 -9.12
C ALA A 210 20.03 4.75 -10.23
N PRO A 211 20.41 4.53 -11.51
CA PRO A 211 19.81 5.25 -12.61
C PRO A 211 18.32 4.92 -12.68
N LEU A 212 17.51 5.95 -12.87
CA LEU A 212 16.09 5.77 -13.21
C LEU A 212 16.01 5.44 -14.70
N HIS A 213 15.41 4.30 -15.04
CA HIS A 213 15.14 3.96 -16.42
C HIS A 213 13.96 4.78 -16.90
N ASP A 214 14.20 5.58 -17.96
CA ASP A 214 13.33 6.42 -18.78
C ASP A 214 13.31 7.95 -18.55
N CYS A 215 13.15 8.59 -19.66
CA CYS A 215 13.34 9.92 -20.19
C CYS A 215 13.00 11.18 -19.37
N ASP A 216 12.52 11.12 -18.13
CA ASP A 216 12.17 12.29 -17.31
C ASP A 216 13.11 12.48 -16.11
N VAL A 217 14.41 12.49 -16.39
CA VAL A 217 15.48 12.42 -15.36
C VAL A 217 15.68 13.70 -14.56
N SER A 218 15.13 14.85 -14.97
CA SER A 218 15.45 16.12 -14.30
C SER A 218 14.68 16.39 -13.01
N ASN A 219 13.51 15.77 -12.78
CA ASN A 219 12.76 15.89 -11.52
C ASN A 219 11.70 14.78 -11.38
N PRO A 220 12.06 13.57 -10.92
CA PRO A 220 11.08 12.50 -10.76
C PRO A 220 10.02 12.91 -9.75
N LYS A 221 8.74 12.88 -10.16
CA LYS A 221 7.62 13.07 -9.22
C LYS A 221 7.57 11.86 -8.30
N VAL A 222 8.03 12.02 -7.07
CA VAL A 222 7.99 10.98 -6.03
C VAL A 222 6.75 11.22 -5.18
N TYR A 223 6.03 10.13 -4.87
CA TYR A 223 4.93 10.21 -3.91
C TYR A 223 5.46 10.49 -2.50
N GLU A 224 4.91 11.51 -1.83
CA GLU A 224 5.39 11.96 -0.51
C GLU A 224 5.40 10.83 0.56
N GLY A 225 4.44 9.90 0.49
CA GLY A 225 4.31 8.78 1.43
C GLY A 225 5.37 7.69 1.28
N CYS A 226 6.03 7.62 0.11
CA CYS A 226 7.06 6.63 -0.23
C CYS A 226 8.37 7.29 -0.69
N MET A 227 8.61 8.52 -0.25
CA MET A 227 9.80 9.29 -0.61
C MET A 227 11.07 8.57 -0.16
N PRO A 228 12.08 8.40 -1.04
CA PRO A 228 13.35 7.83 -0.68
C PRO A 228 14.03 8.62 0.45
N VAL A 229 14.65 7.90 1.39
CA VAL A 229 15.27 8.48 2.58
C VAL A 229 16.36 9.49 2.24
N GLU A 230 17.14 9.25 1.17
CA GLU A 230 18.17 10.16 0.67
C GLU A 230 17.58 11.44 0.04
N VAL A 231 16.39 11.35 -0.57
CA VAL A 231 15.67 12.52 -1.08
C VAL A 231 15.09 13.35 0.07
N MET A 232 14.57 12.66 1.09
CA MET A 232 14.10 13.30 2.32
C MET A 232 15.24 14.00 3.06
N ALA A 233 16.42 13.37 3.15
CA ALA A 233 17.62 13.95 3.78
C ALA A 233 18.07 15.25 3.09
N GLN A 234 17.97 15.36 1.77
CA GLN A 234 18.33 16.57 1.02
C GLN A 234 17.47 17.80 1.35
N ARG A 235 16.30 17.62 1.99
CA ARG A 235 15.46 18.73 2.46
C ARG A 235 16.03 19.44 3.70
N GLY A 236 17.07 18.89 4.32
CA GLY A 236 17.80 19.45 5.45
C GLY A 236 18.16 18.43 6.51
N GLU A 237 19.24 18.70 7.25
CA GLU A 237 19.83 17.81 8.26
C GLU A 237 18.84 17.33 9.34
N GLY A 238 17.91 18.17 9.75
CA GLY A 238 16.89 17.83 10.75
C GLY A 238 15.75 16.97 10.22
N THR A 239 15.55 16.87 8.88
CA THR A 239 14.33 16.30 8.28
C THR A 239 14.10 14.86 8.71
N LEU A 240 15.13 14.01 8.72
CA LEU A 240 14.99 12.61 9.12
C LEU A 240 14.61 12.47 10.60
N ARG A 241 15.07 13.37 11.48
CA ARG A 241 14.77 13.37 12.91
C ARG A 241 13.35 13.83 13.23
N PHE A 242 12.67 14.49 12.31
CA PHE A 242 11.23 14.79 12.39
C PHE A 242 10.38 13.76 11.61
N GLY A 243 11.04 12.93 10.80
CA GLY A 243 10.45 11.88 9.95
C GLY A 243 10.77 10.46 10.46
N PRO A 244 11.37 9.59 9.60
CA PRO A 244 11.58 8.17 9.89
C PRO A 244 12.50 7.90 11.09
N MET A 245 13.44 8.79 11.39
CA MET A 245 14.38 8.63 12.50
C MET A 245 14.01 9.43 13.75
N LYS A 246 12.74 9.74 13.92
CA LYS A 246 12.25 10.54 15.04
C LYS A 246 12.54 9.86 16.39
N PRO A 247 13.22 10.54 17.37
CA PRO A 247 13.53 9.93 18.67
C PRO A 247 12.42 10.08 19.71
N VAL A 248 11.41 10.91 19.46
CA VAL A 248 10.34 11.23 20.42
C VAL A 248 9.50 10.00 20.76
N GLY A 249 9.19 9.79 22.04
CA GLY A 249 8.42 8.66 22.54
C GLY A 249 9.27 7.40 22.79
N LEU A 250 10.61 7.53 22.75
CA LEU A 250 11.56 6.46 23.07
C LEU A 250 12.60 6.96 24.08
N VAL A 251 12.95 6.10 25.02
CA VAL A 251 14.07 6.27 25.95
C VAL A 251 14.98 5.06 25.80
N ASN A 252 16.27 5.27 25.62
CA ASN A 252 17.22 4.16 25.56
C ASN A 252 17.44 3.62 26.99
N PRO A 253 17.09 2.36 27.29
CA PRO A 253 17.19 1.83 28.64
C PRO A 253 18.62 1.71 29.13
N LYS A 254 19.61 1.65 28.22
CA LYS A 254 21.04 1.57 28.56
C LYS A 254 21.63 2.91 29.04
N THR A 255 21.10 4.03 28.55
CA THR A 255 21.58 5.37 28.90
C THR A 255 20.63 6.16 29.78
N GLY A 256 19.36 5.75 29.87
CA GLY A 256 18.30 6.50 30.55
C GLY A 256 17.87 7.78 29.81
N HIS A 257 18.40 8.04 28.61
CA HIS A 257 18.18 9.26 27.87
C HIS A 257 17.49 8.99 26.51
N ARG A 258 16.84 10.05 25.99
CA ARG A 258 16.31 10.03 24.63
C ARG A 258 17.47 10.14 23.64
N PRO A 259 17.58 9.23 22.64
CA PRO A 259 18.60 9.29 21.60
C PRO A 259 18.51 10.57 20.75
N TRP A 260 19.57 10.88 20.01
CA TRP A 260 19.55 11.97 19.04
C TRP A 260 18.70 11.63 17.83
N ALA A 261 18.85 10.43 17.29
CA ALA A 261 18.04 9.86 16.23
C ALA A 261 17.84 8.36 16.49
N VAL A 262 16.79 7.76 15.91
CA VAL A 262 16.50 6.32 16.05
C VAL A 262 15.93 5.77 14.74
N LEU A 263 16.58 4.77 14.17
CA LEU A 263 15.96 3.90 13.17
C LEU A 263 15.15 2.81 13.88
N GLN A 264 13.92 2.58 13.47
CA GLN A 264 13.12 1.45 13.94
C GLN A 264 13.14 0.31 12.94
N LEU A 265 13.29 -0.90 13.44
CA LEU A 265 13.20 -2.14 12.67
C LEU A 265 11.92 -2.87 13.09
N ARG A 266 11.14 -3.33 12.11
CA ARG A 266 9.90 -4.07 12.33
C ARG A 266 10.03 -5.49 11.83
N LYS A 267 9.50 -6.45 12.60
CA LYS A 267 9.42 -7.85 12.17
C LYS A 267 8.75 -7.97 10.80
N GLU A 268 9.36 -8.69 9.91
CA GLU A 268 8.88 -8.95 8.57
C GLU A 268 8.00 -10.20 8.50
N ASN A 269 8.23 -11.15 9.41
CA ASN A 269 7.53 -12.43 9.47
C ASN A 269 7.29 -12.87 10.92
N LYS A 270 6.45 -13.92 11.09
CA LYS A 270 6.12 -14.51 12.41
C LYS A 270 7.33 -15.15 13.08
N ALA A 271 8.25 -15.72 12.30
CA ALA A 271 9.47 -16.34 12.82
C ALA A 271 10.41 -15.31 13.48
N GLY A 272 10.27 -14.02 13.16
CA GLY A 272 11.10 -12.95 13.72
C GLY A 272 12.57 -13.01 13.30
N ASN A 273 12.87 -13.70 12.21
CA ASN A 273 14.24 -13.84 11.69
C ASN A 273 14.62 -12.80 10.64
N MET A 274 13.69 -11.94 10.23
CA MET A 274 13.89 -10.83 9.28
C MET A 274 13.23 -9.55 9.77
N TYR A 275 13.88 -8.42 9.52
CA TYR A 275 13.43 -7.09 9.95
C TYR A 275 13.52 -6.07 8.82
N ASN A 276 12.44 -5.30 8.63
CA ASN A 276 12.34 -4.20 7.69
C ASN A 276 12.83 -2.89 8.33
N LEU A 277 13.63 -2.10 7.58
CA LEU A 277 14.08 -0.77 7.99
C LEU A 277 12.93 0.23 7.79
N VAL A 278 12.23 0.58 8.85
CA VAL A 278 11.00 1.40 8.77
C VAL A 278 11.29 2.82 8.27
N GLY A 279 10.67 3.20 7.15
CA GLY A 279 10.82 4.53 6.56
C GLY A 279 12.12 4.74 5.78
N PHE A 280 12.85 3.66 5.47
CA PHE A 280 14.09 3.70 4.71
C PHE A 280 13.92 3.22 3.26
N GLN A 281 12.81 3.58 2.64
CA GLN A 281 12.66 3.45 1.19
C GLN A 281 13.84 4.19 0.52
N THR A 282 14.42 3.59 -0.52
CA THR A 282 15.65 4.13 -1.11
C THR A 282 15.84 3.78 -2.57
N ASN A 283 16.50 4.69 -3.31
CA ASN A 283 17.00 4.47 -4.67
C ASN A 283 18.54 4.43 -4.72
N LEU A 284 19.20 4.24 -3.59
CA LEU A 284 20.65 4.07 -3.58
C LEU A 284 21.06 2.78 -4.30
N LYS A 285 22.22 2.79 -4.95
CA LYS A 285 22.83 1.55 -5.45
C LYS A 285 23.04 0.53 -4.32
N PHE A 286 22.92 -0.77 -4.58
CA PHE A 286 23.03 -1.80 -3.54
C PHE A 286 24.32 -1.73 -2.70
N PRO A 287 25.51 -1.51 -3.30
CA PRO A 287 26.73 -1.29 -2.50
C PRO A 287 26.64 -0.07 -1.58
N GLU A 288 26.01 1.02 -2.04
CA GLU A 288 25.81 2.22 -1.26
C GLU A 288 24.81 2.01 -0.10
N GLN A 289 23.74 1.26 -0.33
CA GLN A 289 22.82 0.89 0.75
C GLN A 289 23.56 0.16 1.86
N LYS A 290 24.37 -0.84 1.52
CA LYS A 290 25.18 -1.56 2.50
C LYS A 290 26.16 -0.62 3.20
N ARG A 291 26.92 0.18 2.47
CA ARG A 291 27.93 1.12 3.02
C ARG A 291 27.29 2.14 3.98
N VAL A 292 26.21 2.78 3.54
CA VAL A 292 25.59 3.89 4.29
C VAL A 292 24.81 3.37 5.50
N PHE A 293 23.99 2.33 5.32
CA PHE A 293 23.15 1.85 6.41
C PHE A 293 23.95 1.09 7.47
N SER A 294 25.13 0.54 7.13
CA SER A 294 26.06 -0.03 8.12
C SER A 294 26.79 1.02 8.99
N LEU A 295 26.63 2.31 8.72
CA LEU A 295 27.07 3.37 9.62
C LEU A 295 26.18 3.55 10.85
N ILE A 296 25.00 2.96 10.85
CA ILE A 296 24.13 2.87 12.02
C ILE A 296 24.69 1.81 12.95
N PRO A 297 25.08 2.13 14.20
CA PRO A 297 25.85 1.20 15.05
C PRO A 297 25.26 -0.20 15.17
N ALA A 298 23.96 -0.32 15.34
CA ALA A 298 23.27 -1.62 15.41
C ALA A 298 23.26 -2.41 14.09
N LEU A 299 23.61 -1.79 12.96
CA LEU A 299 23.61 -2.40 11.62
C LEU A 299 25.02 -2.52 11.03
N HIS A 300 26.08 -2.33 11.80
CA HIS A 300 27.45 -2.30 11.28
C HIS A 300 27.87 -3.60 10.56
N ASN A 301 27.31 -4.74 10.98
CA ASN A 301 27.49 -6.04 10.36
C ASN A 301 26.20 -6.58 9.71
N ALA A 302 25.24 -5.71 9.42
CA ALA A 302 23.94 -6.13 8.92
C ALA A 302 24.02 -6.92 7.60
N ASP A 303 23.30 -8.03 7.56
CA ASP A 303 23.15 -8.87 6.38
C ASP A 303 21.82 -8.56 5.69
N PHE A 304 21.93 -7.95 4.50
CA PHE A 304 20.79 -7.47 3.73
C PHE A 304 20.25 -8.61 2.87
N VAL A 305 19.12 -9.18 3.26
CA VAL A 305 18.41 -10.21 2.47
C VAL A 305 17.61 -9.60 1.31
N ARG A 306 17.27 -8.32 1.43
CA ARG A 306 16.61 -7.55 0.38
C ARG A 306 17.09 -6.12 0.41
N TYR A 307 17.49 -5.62 -0.75
CA TYR A 307 17.80 -4.20 -0.94
C TYR A 307 16.55 -3.41 -1.31
N GLY A 308 16.56 -2.12 -0.97
CA GLY A 308 15.56 -1.19 -1.45
C GLY A 308 15.73 -0.93 -2.96
N VAL A 309 14.62 -0.78 -3.65
CA VAL A 309 14.57 -0.46 -5.08
C VAL A 309 13.46 0.55 -5.35
N MET A 310 13.65 1.37 -6.39
CA MET A 310 12.64 2.31 -6.85
C MET A 310 11.96 1.78 -8.10
N HIS A 311 10.64 1.95 -8.17
CA HIS A 311 9.81 1.54 -9.30
C HIS A 311 9.06 2.73 -9.86
N ARG A 312 8.83 2.72 -11.17
CA ARG A 312 7.90 3.63 -11.83
C ARG A 312 6.51 3.01 -11.76
N ASN A 313 5.59 3.73 -11.14
CA ASN A 313 4.18 3.37 -11.04
C ASN A 313 3.38 4.08 -12.11
N THR A 314 2.50 3.36 -12.79
CA THR A 314 1.56 3.91 -13.77
C THR A 314 0.18 4.03 -13.15
N PHE A 315 -0.51 5.14 -13.41
CA PHE A 315 -1.90 5.32 -13.01
C PHE A 315 -2.66 6.14 -14.06
N LEU A 316 -3.99 6.06 -14.03
CA LEU A 316 -4.88 6.76 -14.95
C LEU A 316 -5.10 8.21 -14.50
N ASP A 317 -5.41 9.09 -15.43
CA ASP A 317 -6.06 10.37 -15.13
C ASP A 317 -7.54 10.12 -14.81
N SER A 318 -7.77 9.41 -13.71
CA SER A 318 -9.06 8.81 -13.34
C SER A 318 -10.21 9.81 -13.28
N PRO A 319 -10.04 11.09 -12.84
CA PRO A 319 -11.13 12.07 -12.88
C PRO A 319 -11.74 12.31 -14.25
N ARG A 320 -10.99 12.03 -15.32
CA ARG A 320 -11.47 12.15 -16.70
C ARG A 320 -12.02 10.84 -17.27
N ILE A 321 -11.58 9.71 -16.73
CA ILE A 321 -11.81 8.39 -17.28
C ILE A 321 -12.90 7.65 -16.51
N LEU A 322 -12.89 7.72 -15.16
CA LEU A 322 -13.71 6.86 -14.31
C LEU A 322 -14.88 7.59 -13.68
N ASN A 323 -15.95 6.82 -13.45
CA ASN A 323 -17.04 7.14 -12.55
C ASN A 323 -16.68 6.75 -11.09
N SER A 324 -17.46 7.21 -10.13
CA SER A 324 -17.28 6.87 -8.70
C SER A 324 -17.59 5.40 -8.36
N ASP A 325 -18.19 4.65 -9.25
CA ASP A 325 -18.42 3.21 -9.17
C ASP A 325 -17.26 2.38 -9.77
N PHE A 326 -16.16 3.04 -10.14
CA PHE A 326 -14.99 2.50 -10.82
C PHE A 326 -15.19 2.04 -12.26
N SER A 327 -16.37 2.24 -12.85
CA SER A 327 -16.58 2.01 -14.28
C SER A 327 -15.95 3.12 -15.13
N VAL A 328 -15.64 2.81 -16.38
CA VAL A 328 -15.24 3.81 -17.39
C VAL A 328 -16.46 4.62 -17.82
N LYS A 329 -16.33 5.94 -17.96
CA LYS A 329 -17.44 6.87 -18.25
C LYS A 329 -18.21 6.52 -19.51
N ASP A 330 -17.51 6.10 -20.55
CA ASP A 330 -18.09 5.78 -21.85
C ASP A 330 -18.25 4.26 -22.07
N ASN A 331 -17.92 3.43 -21.08
CA ASN A 331 -18.05 1.97 -21.14
C ASN A 331 -18.34 1.38 -19.76
N HIS A 332 -19.61 1.19 -19.46
CA HIS A 332 -20.07 0.68 -18.15
C HIS A 332 -19.82 -0.82 -17.92
N THR A 333 -19.28 -1.56 -18.89
CA THR A 333 -18.84 -2.96 -18.72
C THR A 333 -17.35 -3.07 -18.38
N LEU A 334 -16.60 -1.97 -18.46
CA LEU A 334 -15.18 -1.91 -18.15
C LEU A 334 -14.95 -1.17 -16.84
N PHE A 335 -14.29 -1.83 -15.91
CA PHE A 335 -13.93 -1.30 -14.58
C PHE A 335 -12.42 -1.28 -14.40
N PHE A 336 -11.94 -0.31 -13.62
CA PHE A 336 -10.56 -0.31 -13.15
C PHE A 336 -10.53 -0.37 -11.62
N ALA A 337 -9.57 -1.09 -11.05
CA ALA A 337 -9.39 -1.21 -9.60
C ALA A 337 -7.91 -1.23 -9.21
N GLY A 338 -7.62 -0.88 -7.97
CA GLY A 338 -6.27 -0.83 -7.44
C GLY A 338 -5.56 0.48 -7.71
N GLN A 339 -4.26 0.48 -7.45
CA GLN A 339 -3.42 1.68 -7.48
C GLN A 339 -3.39 2.35 -8.87
N ILE A 340 -3.66 1.60 -9.94
CA ILE A 340 -3.79 2.14 -11.30
C ILE A 340 -4.89 3.22 -11.39
N THR A 341 -5.90 3.20 -10.51
CA THR A 341 -6.96 4.22 -10.45
C THR A 341 -6.54 5.48 -9.71
N GLY A 342 -5.35 5.53 -9.12
CA GLY A 342 -4.89 6.64 -8.29
C GLY A 342 -5.36 6.57 -6.83
N VAL A 343 -5.94 5.45 -6.38
CA VAL A 343 -6.01 5.16 -4.94
C VAL A 343 -4.64 4.68 -4.47
N GLU A 344 -4.12 5.24 -3.36
CA GLU A 344 -2.75 5.00 -2.92
C GLU A 344 -2.71 4.21 -1.61
N GLY A 345 -2.19 2.98 -1.70
CA GLY A 345 -2.00 2.07 -0.58
C GLY A 345 -2.61 0.69 -0.81
N TYR A 346 -2.15 -0.29 -0.02
CA TYR A 346 -2.56 -1.68 -0.17
C TYR A 346 -4.05 -1.89 0.10
N MET A 347 -4.55 -1.34 1.22
CA MET A 347 -5.95 -1.52 1.59
C MET A 347 -6.88 -0.64 0.77
N GLU A 348 -6.43 0.51 0.35
CA GLU A 348 -7.13 1.38 -0.60
C GLU A 348 -7.31 0.67 -1.95
N SER A 349 -6.26 -0.01 -2.43
CA SER A 349 -6.32 -0.83 -3.65
C SER A 349 -7.29 -2.00 -3.51
N ALA A 350 -7.20 -2.74 -2.40
CA ALA A 350 -8.12 -3.84 -2.11
C ALA A 350 -9.59 -3.35 -2.03
N ALA A 351 -9.84 -2.23 -1.35
CA ALA A 351 -11.17 -1.64 -1.23
C ALA A 351 -11.79 -1.24 -2.59
N SER A 352 -10.97 -0.70 -3.50
CA SER A 352 -11.42 -0.42 -4.86
C SER A 352 -11.78 -1.69 -5.62
N GLY A 353 -11.04 -2.80 -5.38
CA GLY A 353 -11.35 -4.12 -5.92
C GLY A 353 -12.70 -4.66 -5.43
N ILE A 354 -13.02 -4.46 -4.13
CA ILE A 354 -14.34 -4.80 -3.59
C ILE A 354 -15.44 -4.08 -4.37
N MET A 355 -15.32 -2.77 -4.53
CA MET A 355 -16.34 -1.97 -5.20
C MET A 355 -16.48 -2.30 -6.69
N ALA A 356 -15.36 -2.44 -7.39
CA ALA A 356 -15.37 -2.84 -8.80
C ALA A 356 -15.98 -4.23 -9.00
N GLY A 357 -15.65 -5.20 -8.13
CA GLY A 357 -16.23 -6.54 -8.18
C GLY A 357 -17.75 -6.55 -7.93
N ILE A 358 -18.21 -5.81 -6.91
CA ILE A 358 -19.65 -5.66 -6.62
C ILE A 358 -20.37 -5.06 -7.83
N ASN A 359 -19.83 -3.97 -8.40
CA ASN A 359 -20.46 -3.26 -9.50
C ASN A 359 -20.43 -4.05 -10.81
N ALA A 360 -19.36 -4.79 -11.07
CA ALA A 360 -19.31 -5.72 -12.20
C ALA A 360 -20.41 -6.80 -12.11
N CYS A 361 -20.67 -7.35 -10.92
CA CYS A 361 -21.78 -8.29 -10.71
C CYS A 361 -23.14 -7.63 -10.98
N ARG A 362 -23.35 -6.41 -10.47
CA ARG A 362 -24.62 -5.70 -10.68
C ARG A 362 -24.90 -5.44 -12.16
N VAL A 363 -23.87 -5.05 -12.92
CA VAL A 363 -23.98 -4.90 -14.37
C VAL A 363 -24.30 -6.24 -15.05
N ALA A 364 -23.64 -7.33 -14.62
CA ALA A 364 -23.91 -8.68 -15.11
C ALA A 364 -25.35 -9.13 -14.86
N GLU A 365 -25.94 -8.67 -13.77
CA GLU A 365 -27.36 -8.94 -13.41
C GLU A 365 -28.34 -7.93 -14.04
N GLY A 366 -27.88 -6.97 -14.84
CA GLY A 366 -28.71 -5.91 -15.42
C GLY A 366 -29.20 -4.88 -14.41
N LYS A 367 -28.52 -4.76 -13.25
CA LYS A 367 -28.81 -3.79 -12.18
C LYS A 367 -27.95 -2.55 -12.32
N SER A 368 -28.43 -1.41 -11.80
CA SER A 368 -27.63 -0.20 -11.70
C SER A 368 -26.45 -0.41 -10.74
N THR A 369 -25.30 0.17 -11.05
CA THR A 369 -24.14 0.23 -10.17
C THR A 369 -24.44 1.03 -8.89
N ILE A 370 -23.61 0.83 -7.86
CA ILE A 370 -23.73 1.52 -6.58
C ILE A 370 -22.45 2.26 -6.24
N THR A 371 -22.60 3.32 -5.45
CA THR A 371 -21.49 4.05 -4.82
C THR A 371 -21.77 4.16 -3.33
N LEU A 372 -20.76 3.99 -2.50
CA LEU A 372 -20.91 4.19 -1.06
C LEU A 372 -21.07 5.68 -0.73
N PRO A 373 -21.74 6.01 0.38
CA PRO A 373 -21.90 7.40 0.82
C PRO A 373 -20.56 8.13 0.95
N ASN A 374 -20.49 9.39 0.53
CA ASN A 374 -19.27 10.21 0.54
C ASN A 374 -18.68 10.47 1.93
N ASP A 375 -19.43 10.22 3.00
CA ASP A 375 -18.97 10.30 4.37
C ASP A 375 -18.34 8.99 4.88
N THR A 376 -18.29 7.94 4.06
CA THR A 376 -17.46 6.74 4.25
C THR A 376 -16.08 6.94 3.61
N MET A 377 -15.05 6.23 4.09
CA MET A 377 -13.69 6.36 3.54
C MET A 377 -13.61 5.82 2.10
N ILE A 378 -14.26 4.69 1.83
CA ILE A 378 -14.30 4.11 0.47
C ILE A 378 -15.06 5.04 -0.46
N GLY A 379 -16.25 5.54 -0.05
CA GLY A 379 -17.05 6.46 -0.86
C GLY A 379 -16.32 7.77 -1.15
N ALA A 380 -15.63 8.35 -0.16
CA ALA A 380 -14.85 9.57 -0.35
C ALA A 380 -13.65 9.38 -1.30
N LEU A 381 -12.95 8.24 -1.22
CA LEU A 381 -11.87 7.92 -2.16
C LEU A 381 -12.42 7.72 -3.58
N SER A 382 -13.56 7.03 -3.71
CA SER A 382 -14.24 6.85 -5.00
C SER A 382 -14.67 8.19 -5.61
N ALA A 383 -15.21 9.10 -4.80
CA ALA A 383 -15.56 10.46 -5.23
C ALA A 383 -14.32 11.24 -5.67
N TYR A 384 -13.21 11.16 -4.92
CA TYR A 384 -11.96 11.86 -5.25
C TYR A 384 -11.39 11.42 -6.60
N ILE A 385 -11.32 10.12 -6.88
CA ILE A 385 -10.76 9.62 -8.15
C ILE A 385 -11.64 9.91 -9.37
N SER A 386 -12.90 10.27 -9.17
CA SER A 386 -13.86 10.58 -10.25
C SER A 386 -14.20 12.06 -10.37
N ASP A 387 -13.64 12.93 -9.48
CA ASP A 387 -13.93 14.36 -9.47
C ASP A 387 -13.24 15.10 -10.61
N SER A 388 -13.98 15.40 -11.66
CA SER A 388 -13.49 16.11 -12.85
C SER A 388 -13.04 17.56 -12.57
N SER A 389 -13.35 18.14 -11.41
CA SER A 389 -12.87 19.46 -10.99
C SER A 389 -11.39 19.47 -10.60
N VAL A 390 -10.80 18.31 -10.32
CA VAL A 390 -9.39 18.18 -9.97
C VAL A 390 -8.50 18.43 -11.19
N LYS A 391 -7.83 19.58 -11.22
CA LYS A 391 -6.97 19.99 -12.36
C LYS A 391 -5.63 19.26 -12.41
N LYS A 392 -5.06 18.92 -11.26
CA LYS A 392 -3.78 18.21 -11.12
C LYS A 392 -4.01 16.98 -10.26
N PHE A 393 -4.43 15.90 -10.89
CA PHE A 393 -4.70 14.65 -10.20
C PHE A 393 -3.41 14.07 -9.61
N GLN A 394 -3.50 13.64 -8.37
CA GLN A 394 -2.43 12.96 -7.63
C GLN A 394 -3.02 11.75 -6.91
N PRO A 395 -2.28 10.65 -6.79
CA PRO A 395 -2.73 9.51 -6.00
C PRO A 395 -3.11 9.91 -4.57
N MET A 396 -4.16 9.27 -4.02
CA MET A 396 -4.74 9.60 -2.73
C MET A 396 -4.90 8.36 -1.87
N GLY A 397 -4.27 8.36 -0.69
CA GLY A 397 -4.49 7.37 0.35
C GLY A 397 -5.57 7.78 1.34
N ALA A 398 -6.03 6.82 2.16
CA ALA A 398 -7.03 7.06 3.19
C ALA A 398 -6.56 8.13 4.19
N ASN A 399 -7.30 9.24 4.24
CA ASN A 399 -7.09 10.33 5.17
C ASN A 399 -8.42 11.04 5.47
N PHE A 400 -8.57 11.64 6.64
CA PHE A 400 -9.81 12.31 7.02
C PHE A 400 -10.08 13.63 6.25
N GLY A 401 -9.09 14.13 5.51
CA GLY A 401 -9.24 15.33 4.70
C GLY A 401 -10.10 15.13 3.45
N VAL A 402 -10.32 13.87 3.02
CA VAL A 402 -11.21 13.56 1.89
C VAL A 402 -12.67 13.44 2.31
N LEU A 403 -12.94 13.30 3.62
CA LEU A 403 -14.31 13.21 4.13
C LEU A 403 -14.95 14.59 4.26
N PRO A 404 -16.26 14.71 4.04
CA PRO A 404 -17.01 15.92 4.35
C PRO A 404 -16.80 16.35 5.81
N GLU A 405 -16.76 17.65 6.07
CA GLU A 405 -16.55 18.19 7.41
C GLU A 405 -17.63 17.71 8.41
N LEU A 406 -17.25 17.63 9.70
CA LEU A 406 -18.17 17.35 10.78
C LEU A 406 -18.91 18.64 11.16
N GLU A 407 -20.21 18.58 11.34
CA GLU A 407 -21.02 19.71 11.84
C GLU A 407 -20.48 20.21 13.20
N ASN A 408 -20.19 19.27 14.12
CA ASN A 408 -19.56 19.54 15.39
C ASN A 408 -18.15 18.92 15.40
N ARG A 409 -17.13 19.73 15.04
CA ARG A 409 -15.73 19.28 14.91
C ARG A 409 -14.98 19.35 16.24
N PRO A 410 -14.66 18.22 16.91
CA PRO A 410 -13.86 18.21 18.13
C PRO A 410 -12.47 18.82 17.92
N ARG A 411 -11.96 19.51 18.93
CA ARG A 411 -10.60 20.10 18.90
C ARG A 411 -9.53 19.02 19.06
N ASP A 412 -9.76 18.06 19.93
CA ASP A 412 -8.86 16.93 20.12
C ASP A 412 -8.79 16.06 18.86
N LYS A 413 -7.58 15.66 18.48
CA LYS A 413 -7.35 14.87 17.26
C LYS A 413 -7.95 13.47 17.32
N LYS A 414 -7.91 12.84 18.51
CA LYS A 414 -8.42 11.48 18.70
C LYS A 414 -9.94 11.47 18.71
N GLU A 415 -10.56 12.40 19.44
CA GLU A 415 -12.03 12.58 19.47
C GLU A 415 -12.57 12.91 18.08
N ARG A 416 -11.87 13.77 17.34
CA ARG A 416 -12.24 14.10 15.95
C ARG A 416 -12.16 12.88 15.03
N GLY A 417 -11.11 12.05 15.15
CA GLY A 417 -11.01 10.80 14.41
C GLY A 417 -12.14 9.83 14.75
N ALA A 418 -12.46 9.68 16.03
CA ALA A 418 -13.58 8.87 16.51
C ALA A 418 -14.94 9.36 15.96
N ALA A 419 -15.17 10.67 15.91
CA ALA A 419 -16.39 11.26 15.38
C ALA A 419 -16.56 11.00 13.87
N TYR A 420 -15.48 11.17 13.08
CA TYR A 420 -15.50 10.80 11.66
C TYR A 420 -15.84 9.33 11.46
N SER A 421 -15.18 8.46 12.21
CA SER A 421 -15.38 7.01 12.07
C SER A 421 -16.79 6.57 12.50
N ALA A 422 -17.31 7.11 13.60
CA ALA A 422 -18.66 6.81 14.05
C ALA A 422 -19.71 7.21 12.99
N ARG A 423 -19.57 8.40 12.39
CA ARG A 423 -20.44 8.87 11.31
C ARG A 423 -20.36 7.94 10.10
N ALA A 424 -19.14 7.67 9.62
CA ALA A 424 -18.91 6.85 8.43
C ALA A 424 -19.48 5.44 8.57
N LEU A 425 -19.20 4.78 9.69
CA LEU A 425 -19.70 3.42 9.93
C LEU A 425 -21.22 3.36 10.08
N LYS A 426 -21.84 4.37 10.71
CA LYS A 426 -23.30 4.47 10.79
C LYS A 426 -23.91 4.67 9.40
N SER A 427 -23.30 5.52 8.57
CA SER A 427 -23.74 5.77 7.20
C SER A 427 -23.65 4.51 6.35
N LEU A 428 -22.51 3.79 6.44
CA LEU A 428 -22.33 2.52 5.77
C LEU A 428 -23.34 1.46 6.21
N ASP A 429 -23.55 1.28 7.52
CA ASP A 429 -24.51 0.30 8.05
C ASP A 429 -25.94 0.57 7.59
N ASN A 430 -26.34 1.83 7.50
CA ASN A 430 -27.64 2.19 6.98
C ASN A 430 -27.74 1.88 5.49
N TYR A 431 -26.73 2.28 4.72
CA TYR A 431 -26.68 2.04 3.28
C TYR A 431 -26.75 0.54 2.92
N LEU A 432 -26.01 -0.31 3.67
CA LEU A 432 -25.98 -1.77 3.43
C LEU A 432 -27.31 -2.47 3.75
N LYS A 433 -28.22 -1.84 4.49
CA LYS A 433 -29.59 -2.38 4.71
C LYS A 433 -30.53 -2.12 3.54
N ASP A 434 -30.20 -1.12 2.71
CA ASP A 434 -31.06 -0.63 1.64
C ASP A 434 -30.70 -1.25 0.28
N ILE A 435 -29.59 -2.01 0.17
CA ILE A 435 -29.12 -2.68 -1.04
C ILE A 435 -29.11 -4.20 -0.93
#